data_00f2422c340f10bb0c07d0eefcd69c7f
#
_entry.id   00f2422c340f10bb0c07d0eefcd69c7f
#
_cell.length_a   1.000
_cell.length_b   1.000
_cell.length_c   1.000
_cell.angle_alpha   90.00
_cell.angle_beta   90.00
_cell.angle_gamma   90.00
#
_symmetry.space_group_name_H-M   'P 1'
#
loop_
_entity.id
_entity.type
_entity.pdbx_description
1 polymer ?
#
loop_
_entity_poly.entity_id
_entity_poly.type
_entity_poly.pdbx_seq_one_letter_code
_entity_poly.pdbx_strand_id
1 'polypeptide(L)'
;LRHSSAASDVYKRQAKNDDKFEIGRSITVRAGSDICLISTGTLLPTVMEAASKLALQGITVRVESFHTIKPLDEEKLSDVFSRYSVVAVIEELSRISGLGGNVAEWLSRQDRMKVRLFLCGTDDEFMHEVGTQHYARAKYGLTAENIAHKVLDAHSKRAR
;
A
#
# COMPACT_ATOMS: atom_id res chain seq x y z
N LEU A 1 33.37 13.12 7.88
CA LEU A 1 32.65 12.37 6.85
C LEU A 1 31.15 12.40 7.18
N ARG A 2 30.41 13.21 6.47
CA ARG A 2 28.94 13.17 6.57
C ARG A 2 28.47 11.95 5.79
N HIS A 3 28.07 10.90 6.49
CA HIS A 3 27.36 9.80 5.85
C HIS A 3 25.99 10.31 5.41
N SER A 4 25.80 10.47 4.12
CA SER A 4 24.49 10.74 3.55
C SER A 4 23.58 9.54 3.84
N SER A 5 22.43 9.76 4.47
CA SER A 5 21.43 8.71 4.70
C SER A 5 20.99 8.02 3.40
N ALA A 6 21.07 8.72 2.27
CA ALA A 6 20.80 8.17 0.94
C ALA A 6 21.77 7.04 0.54
N ALA A 7 23.04 7.07 1.01
CA ALA A 7 24.01 6.02 0.68
C ALA A 7 23.73 4.69 1.42
N SER A 8 23.09 4.71 2.59
CA SER A 8 22.77 3.48 3.32
C SER A 8 21.58 2.73 2.75
N ASP A 9 20.67 3.40 2.05
CA ASP A 9 19.50 2.77 1.44
C ASP A 9 19.84 2.00 0.16
N VAL A 10 20.88 2.40 -0.57
CA VAL A 10 21.31 1.73 -1.79
C VAL A 10 21.80 0.29 -1.52
N TYR A 11 22.45 0.05 -0.38
CA TYR A 11 22.98 -1.26 -0.03
C TYR A 11 21.96 -2.23 0.59
N LYS A 12 20.83 -1.75 1.08
CA LYS A 12 19.81 -2.60 1.72
C LYS A 12 18.88 -3.31 0.75
N ARG A 13 18.89 -2.93 -0.52
CA ARG A 13 17.97 -3.44 -1.54
C ARG A 13 18.66 -4.22 -2.64
N GLN A 14 19.55 -5.12 -2.29
CA GLN A 14 19.94 -6.14 -3.27
C GLN A 14 18.78 -7.15 -3.32
N ALA A 15 17.99 -7.07 -4.39
CA ALA A 15 16.96 -8.05 -4.67
C ALA A 15 17.63 -9.44 -4.73
N LYS A 16 17.18 -10.35 -3.88
CA LYS A 16 17.67 -11.74 -3.89
C LYS A 16 17.04 -12.59 -4.99
N ASN A 17 16.12 -12.02 -5.77
CA ASN A 17 15.40 -12.69 -6.85
C ASN A 17 15.47 -11.88 -8.14
N ASP A 18 15.36 -12.59 -9.26
CA ASP A 18 15.31 -12.08 -10.64
C ASP A 18 14.08 -11.18 -10.95
N ASP A 19 13.46 -10.57 -9.95
CA ASP A 19 12.37 -9.62 -10.14
C ASP A 19 12.94 -8.38 -10.87
N LYS A 20 12.73 -8.36 -12.17
CA LYS A 20 13.11 -7.23 -13.01
C LYS A 20 12.24 -6.04 -12.65
N PHE A 21 12.85 -5.00 -12.09
CA PHE A 21 12.20 -3.71 -11.93
C PHE A 21 12.01 -3.08 -13.30
N GLU A 22 10.77 -2.94 -13.71
CA GLU A 22 10.37 -2.29 -14.93
C GLU A 22 9.57 -1.04 -14.60
N ILE A 23 9.98 0.11 -15.17
CA ILE A 23 9.27 1.39 -14.95
C ILE A 23 7.83 1.26 -15.46
N GLY A 24 6.87 1.64 -14.64
CA GLY A 24 5.44 1.56 -14.97
C GLY A 24 4.83 0.18 -14.76
N ARG A 25 5.55 -0.77 -14.18
CA ARG A 25 5.04 -2.09 -13.78
C ARG A 25 5.11 -2.25 -12.27
N SER A 26 4.11 -2.88 -11.71
CA SER A 26 4.07 -3.25 -10.28
C SER A 26 4.46 -4.72 -10.10
N ILE A 27 4.82 -5.07 -8.87
CA ILE A 27 5.24 -6.44 -8.52
C ILE A 27 4.25 -7.02 -7.51
N THR A 28 3.73 -8.22 -7.79
CA THR A 28 2.95 -8.99 -6.82
C THR A 28 3.91 -9.63 -5.82
N VAL A 29 3.90 -9.14 -4.59
CA VAL A 29 4.80 -9.61 -3.50
C VAL A 29 4.18 -10.77 -2.74
N ARG A 30 2.86 -10.83 -2.67
CA ARG A 30 2.11 -11.90 -1.99
C ARG A 30 0.82 -12.19 -2.75
N ALA A 31 0.52 -13.46 -2.97
CA ALA A 31 -0.76 -13.90 -3.51
C ALA A 31 -1.83 -13.98 -2.40
N GLY A 32 -3.08 -13.75 -2.76
CA GLY A 32 -4.26 -13.85 -1.90
C GLY A 32 -5.52 -13.62 -2.72
N SER A 33 -6.70 -13.92 -2.17
CA SER A 33 -7.98 -13.87 -2.91
C SER A 33 -9.06 -12.97 -2.31
N ASP A 34 -8.96 -12.59 -1.03
CA ASP A 34 -10.06 -11.91 -0.34
C ASP A 34 -9.93 -10.38 -0.38
N ILE A 35 -8.71 -9.89 -0.19
CA ILE A 35 -8.40 -8.46 -0.09
C ILE A 35 -7.11 -8.18 -0.87
N CYS A 36 -7.00 -6.99 -1.46
CA CYS A 36 -5.74 -6.51 -2.04
C CYS A 36 -5.22 -5.29 -1.28
N LEU A 37 -3.95 -5.33 -0.88
CA LEU A 37 -3.19 -4.20 -0.35
C LEU A 37 -2.18 -3.75 -1.40
N ILE A 38 -2.25 -2.48 -1.76
CA ILE A 38 -1.30 -1.83 -2.67
C ILE A 38 -0.39 -0.95 -1.82
N SER A 39 0.91 -1.08 -2.00
CA SER A 39 1.88 -0.29 -1.25
C SER A 39 2.97 0.28 -2.13
N THR A 40 3.57 1.37 -1.69
CA THR A 40 4.77 1.95 -2.30
C THR A 40 5.84 2.25 -1.25
N GLY A 41 7.09 2.22 -1.69
CA GLY A 41 8.24 2.64 -0.89
C GLY A 41 8.49 1.81 0.37
N THR A 42 8.83 2.49 1.44
CA THR A 42 9.34 1.89 2.69
C THR A 42 8.27 1.27 3.59
N LEU A 43 6.98 1.42 3.26
CA LEU A 43 5.88 0.79 4.00
C LEU A 43 5.63 -0.68 3.64
N LEU A 44 6.24 -1.19 2.58
CA LEU A 44 6.00 -2.58 2.13
C LEU A 44 6.18 -3.63 3.25
N PRO A 45 7.23 -3.59 4.10
CA PRO A 45 7.36 -4.53 5.23
C PRO A 45 6.19 -4.45 6.22
N THR A 46 5.72 -3.24 6.54
CA THR A 46 4.57 -3.02 7.43
C THR A 46 3.28 -3.59 6.82
N VAL A 47 3.09 -3.44 5.52
CA VAL A 47 1.95 -3.99 4.79
C VAL A 47 2.01 -5.52 4.74
N MET A 48 3.19 -6.11 4.58
CA MET A 48 3.39 -7.56 4.64
C MET A 48 3.07 -8.12 6.02
N GLU A 49 3.43 -7.40 7.09
CA GLU A 49 3.07 -7.76 8.46
C GLU A 49 1.55 -7.67 8.67
N ALA A 50 0.89 -6.59 8.20
CA ALA A 50 -0.57 -6.47 8.24
C ALA A 50 -1.26 -7.62 7.51
N ALA A 51 -0.78 -8.00 6.32
CA ALA A 51 -1.28 -9.14 5.57
C ALA A 51 -1.11 -10.47 6.33
N SER A 52 -0.03 -10.61 7.09
CA SER A 52 0.20 -11.80 7.93
C SER A 52 -0.76 -11.85 9.13
N LYS A 53 -1.05 -10.69 9.76
CA LYS A 53 -2.05 -10.59 10.84
C LYS A 53 -3.46 -10.93 10.36
N LEU A 54 -3.84 -10.52 9.14
CA LEU A 54 -5.12 -10.87 8.52
C LEU A 54 -5.19 -12.36 8.19
N ALA A 55 -4.09 -12.96 7.74
CA ALA A 55 -4.03 -14.41 7.46
C ALA A 55 -4.26 -15.27 8.71
N LEU A 56 -3.81 -14.81 9.88
CA LEU A 56 -4.12 -15.48 11.17
C LEU A 56 -5.62 -15.47 11.51
N GLN A 57 -6.39 -14.59 10.85
CA GLN A 57 -7.85 -14.51 10.98
C GLN A 57 -8.59 -15.19 9.81
N GLY A 58 -7.87 -15.96 9.01
CA GLY A 58 -8.43 -16.72 7.89
C GLY A 58 -8.66 -15.89 6.62
N ILE A 59 -8.14 -14.66 6.55
CA ILE A 59 -8.30 -13.78 5.38
C ILE A 59 -7.03 -13.80 4.55
N THR A 60 -7.16 -14.19 3.29
CA THR A 60 -6.04 -14.23 2.35
C THR A 60 -5.87 -12.89 1.66
N VAL A 61 -4.65 -12.35 1.74
CA VAL A 61 -4.36 -10.99 1.27
C VAL A 61 -3.32 -11.00 0.16
N ARG A 62 -3.69 -10.42 -0.97
CA ARG A 62 -2.76 -10.07 -2.04
C ARG A 62 -2.05 -8.78 -1.70
N VAL A 63 -0.74 -8.72 -1.94
CA VAL A 63 0.07 -7.50 -1.75
C VAL A 63 0.74 -7.16 -3.06
N GLU A 64 0.49 -5.95 -3.54
CA GLU A 64 1.12 -5.35 -4.72
C GLU A 64 2.07 -4.23 -4.32
N SER A 65 3.28 -4.26 -4.85
CA SER A 65 4.28 -3.21 -4.70
C SER A 65 4.28 -2.32 -5.95
N PHE A 66 3.79 -1.10 -5.81
CA PHE A 66 3.84 -0.08 -6.85
C PHE A 66 5.07 0.79 -6.64
N HIS A 67 6.18 0.40 -7.21
CA HIS A 67 7.45 1.14 -7.13
C HIS A 67 7.53 2.32 -8.12
N THR A 68 6.60 2.39 -9.07
CA THR A 68 6.45 3.50 -10.02
C THR A 68 5.05 4.08 -9.89
N ILE A 69 4.97 5.38 -9.61
CA ILE A 69 3.69 6.10 -9.53
C ILE A 69 3.33 6.72 -10.89
N LYS A 70 4.34 7.12 -11.65
CA LYS A 70 4.16 7.72 -12.98
C LYS A 70 5.22 7.21 -13.94
N PRO A 71 4.84 6.49 -15.01
CA PRO A 71 3.47 6.08 -15.34
C PRO A 71 2.90 5.08 -14.32
N LEU A 72 1.58 5.13 -14.13
CA LEU A 72 0.85 4.20 -13.27
C LEU A 72 0.62 2.87 -14.01
N ASP A 73 0.72 1.75 -13.31
CA ASP A 73 0.43 0.42 -13.87
C ASP A 73 -1.10 0.21 -13.94
N GLU A 74 -1.75 0.80 -14.93
CA GLU A 74 -3.21 0.74 -15.10
C GLU A 74 -3.70 -0.68 -15.45
N GLU A 75 -2.87 -1.49 -16.09
CA GLU A 75 -3.18 -2.89 -16.38
C GLU A 75 -3.31 -3.70 -15.08
N LYS A 76 -2.35 -3.54 -14.17
CA LYS A 76 -2.39 -4.18 -12.86
C LYS A 76 -3.57 -3.67 -12.02
N LEU A 77 -3.86 -2.38 -12.07
CA LEU A 77 -5.04 -1.84 -11.39
C LEU A 77 -6.32 -2.45 -11.93
N SER A 78 -6.47 -2.56 -13.24
CA SER A 78 -7.63 -3.19 -13.88
C SER A 78 -7.80 -4.65 -13.42
N ASP A 79 -6.72 -5.43 -13.35
CA ASP A 79 -6.73 -6.79 -12.80
C ASP A 79 -7.18 -6.80 -11.33
N VAL A 80 -6.57 -5.98 -10.48
CA VAL A 80 -6.88 -5.91 -9.05
C VAL A 80 -8.33 -5.48 -8.83
N PHE A 81 -8.76 -4.39 -9.44
CA PHE A 81 -10.10 -3.82 -9.19
C PHE A 81 -11.24 -4.65 -9.81
N SER A 82 -10.94 -5.52 -10.78
CA SER A 82 -11.92 -6.49 -11.30
C SER A 82 -12.13 -7.68 -10.37
N ARG A 83 -11.12 -8.06 -9.57
CA ARG A 83 -11.14 -9.28 -8.75
C ARG A 83 -11.49 -9.01 -7.29
N TYR A 84 -11.04 -7.88 -6.74
CA TYR A 84 -11.15 -7.60 -5.31
C TYR A 84 -12.25 -6.59 -5.03
N SER A 85 -13.02 -6.88 -4.03
CA SER A 85 -14.09 -6.02 -3.57
C SER A 85 -13.63 -5.00 -2.52
N VAL A 86 -12.48 -5.26 -1.89
CA VAL A 86 -11.81 -4.38 -0.94
C VAL A 86 -10.37 -4.21 -1.38
N VAL A 87 -10.00 -2.98 -1.64
CA VAL A 87 -8.63 -2.59 -2.01
C VAL A 87 -8.19 -1.46 -1.08
N ALA A 88 -7.02 -1.58 -0.49
CA ALA A 88 -6.40 -0.52 0.28
C ALA A 88 -5.08 -0.09 -0.34
N VAL A 89 -4.88 1.22 -0.48
CA VAL A 89 -3.59 1.82 -0.87
C VAL A 89 -2.93 2.39 0.37
N ILE A 90 -1.70 1.96 0.62
CA ILE A 90 -0.93 2.31 1.82
C ILE A 90 0.37 2.99 1.40
N GLU A 91 0.54 4.23 1.82
CA GLU A 91 1.71 5.04 1.50
C GLU A 91 2.13 5.92 2.68
N GLU A 92 3.38 6.34 2.70
CA GLU A 92 3.92 7.22 3.75
C GLU A 92 3.68 8.71 3.45
N LEU A 93 3.22 8.99 2.23
CA LEU A 93 2.90 10.34 1.77
C LEU A 93 1.46 10.72 2.10
N SER A 94 1.11 11.98 1.82
CA SER A 94 -0.27 12.45 1.94
C SER A 94 -1.22 11.62 1.06
N ARG A 95 -2.40 11.35 1.59
CA ARG A 95 -3.51 10.71 0.84
C ARG A 95 -3.95 11.54 -0.36
N ILE A 96 -3.56 12.81 -0.39
CA ILE A 96 -3.82 13.74 -1.50
C ILE A 96 -2.60 13.73 -2.42
N SER A 97 -2.83 13.48 -3.69
CA SER A 97 -1.79 13.51 -4.75
C SER A 97 -0.68 12.43 -4.66
N GLY A 98 -0.72 11.51 -3.68
CA GLY A 98 0.17 10.36 -3.62
C GLY A 98 -0.29 9.21 -4.54
N LEU A 99 0.20 7.99 -4.29
CA LEU A 99 -0.26 6.80 -5.00
C LEU A 99 -1.76 6.60 -4.85
N GLY A 100 -2.30 6.78 -3.64
CA GLY A 100 -3.73 6.64 -3.36
C GLY A 100 -4.57 7.63 -4.15
N GLY A 101 -4.14 8.88 -4.23
CA GLY A 101 -4.81 9.91 -5.06
C GLY A 101 -4.82 9.54 -6.54
N ASN A 102 -3.69 9.07 -7.08
CA ASN A 102 -3.59 8.63 -8.47
C ASN A 102 -4.48 7.41 -8.76
N VAL A 103 -4.54 6.45 -7.84
CA VAL A 103 -5.42 5.27 -7.95
C VAL A 103 -6.90 5.69 -7.89
N ALA A 104 -7.26 6.61 -6.99
CA ALA A 104 -8.63 7.12 -6.89
C ALA A 104 -9.05 7.90 -8.16
N GLU A 105 -8.16 8.73 -8.70
CA GLU A 105 -8.38 9.41 -9.98
C GLU A 105 -8.54 8.43 -11.13
N TRP A 106 -7.67 7.41 -11.21
CA TRP A 106 -7.81 6.36 -12.21
C TRP A 106 -9.15 5.63 -12.06
N LEU A 107 -9.53 5.26 -10.84
CA LEU A 107 -10.79 4.57 -10.55
C LEU A 107 -12.01 5.41 -10.95
N SER A 108 -11.97 6.72 -10.78
CA SER A 108 -13.07 7.63 -11.14
C SER A 108 -13.38 7.65 -12.64
N ARG A 109 -12.41 7.23 -13.46
CA ARG A 109 -12.55 7.13 -14.92
C ARG A 109 -13.05 5.75 -15.39
N GLN A 110 -13.22 4.79 -14.44
CA GLN A 110 -13.66 3.44 -14.76
C GLN A 110 -15.17 3.29 -14.61
N ASP A 111 -15.81 2.68 -15.60
CA ASP A 111 -17.24 2.40 -15.53
C ASP A 111 -17.52 1.18 -14.63
N ARG A 112 -18.49 1.33 -13.70
CA ARG A 112 -19.13 0.24 -12.95
C ARG A 112 -18.26 -0.62 -12.03
N MET A 113 -17.12 -0.15 -11.57
CA MET A 113 -16.33 -0.90 -10.57
C MET A 113 -16.95 -0.76 -9.17
N LYS A 114 -17.48 -1.86 -8.61
CA LYS A 114 -18.05 -1.92 -7.26
C LYS A 114 -16.98 -2.34 -6.24
N VAL A 115 -15.99 -1.51 -6.06
CA VAL A 115 -14.88 -1.74 -5.14
C VAL A 115 -14.92 -0.71 -4.02
N ARG A 116 -14.62 -1.13 -2.80
CA ARG A 116 -14.37 -0.21 -1.70
C ARG A 116 -12.87 0.07 -1.64
N LEU A 117 -12.50 1.29 -2.02
CA LEU A 117 -11.14 1.78 -1.96
C LEU A 117 -10.89 2.48 -0.61
N PHE A 118 -9.78 2.13 0.05
CA PHE A 118 -9.26 2.79 1.24
C PHE A 118 -7.92 3.42 0.96
N LEU A 119 -7.75 4.65 1.39
CA LEU A 119 -6.48 5.37 1.34
C LEU A 119 -5.92 5.47 2.75
N CYS A 120 -4.76 4.87 2.98
CA CYS A 120 -3.99 4.94 4.21
C CYS A 120 -2.72 5.72 3.92
N GLY A 121 -2.63 6.91 4.48
CA GLY A 121 -1.52 7.84 4.30
C GLY A 121 -1.59 8.91 5.37
N THR A 122 -0.72 9.90 5.29
CA THR A 122 -0.77 11.06 6.18
C THR A 122 -1.91 12.00 5.80
N ASP A 123 -2.39 12.75 6.77
CA ASP A 123 -3.32 13.84 6.52
C ASP A 123 -2.60 15.05 5.90
N ASP A 124 -3.36 15.98 5.32
CA ASP A 124 -2.82 17.22 4.74
C ASP A 124 -2.59 18.24 5.84
N GLU A 125 -1.63 17.94 6.69
CA GLU A 125 -1.24 18.78 7.84
C GLU A 125 0.27 18.72 8.07
N PHE A 126 0.81 19.78 8.66
CA PHE A 126 2.19 19.77 9.13
C PHE A 126 2.31 18.98 10.43
N MET A 127 3.29 18.11 10.47
CA MET A 127 3.64 17.44 11.73
C MET A 127 4.41 18.39 12.63
N HIS A 128 3.78 18.84 13.72
CA HIS A 128 4.37 19.76 14.68
C HIS A 128 5.26 19.09 15.73
N GLU A 129 5.37 17.78 15.71
CA GLU A 129 6.12 16.99 16.68
C GLU A 129 7.35 16.37 16.02
N VAL A 130 8.46 16.39 16.76
CA VAL A 130 9.71 15.75 16.35
C VAL A 130 9.70 14.32 16.89
N GLY A 131 9.98 13.34 16.03
CA GLY A 131 9.98 11.93 16.42
C GLY A 131 10.68 11.04 15.41
N THR A 132 10.75 9.76 15.72
CA THR A 132 11.23 8.74 14.78
C THR A 132 10.21 8.50 13.68
N GLN A 133 10.64 7.89 12.57
CA GLN A 133 9.73 7.45 11.52
C GLN A 133 8.63 6.51 12.06
N HIS A 134 8.98 5.63 13.01
CA HIS A 134 8.01 4.74 13.64
C HIS A 134 6.92 5.51 14.41
N TYR A 135 7.32 6.55 15.15
CA TYR A 135 6.40 7.44 15.85
C TYR A 135 5.44 8.14 14.87
N ALA A 136 5.97 8.68 13.77
CA ALA A 136 5.16 9.34 12.75
C ALA A 136 4.16 8.34 12.11
N ARG A 137 4.61 7.14 11.77
CA ARG A 137 3.72 6.08 11.24
C ARG A 137 2.61 5.72 12.23
N ALA A 138 2.94 5.57 13.51
CA ALA A 138 1.95 5.26 14.54
C ALA A 138 0.91 6.39 14.68
N LYS A 139 1.35 7.64 14.68
CA LYS A 139 0.48 8.83 14.75
C LYS A 139 -0.56 8.86 13.62
N TYR A 140 -0.15 8.55 12.40
CA TYR A 140 -1.04 8.51 11.23
C TYR A 140 -1.72 7.15 11.00
N GLY A 141 -1.60 6.23 11.95
CA GLY A 141 -2.25 4.91 11.84
C GLY A 141 -1.66 4.00 10.77
N LEU A 142 -0.39 4.23 10.40
CA LEU A 142 0.36 3.44 9.42
C LEU A 142 1.15 2.30 10.08
N THR A 143 0.57 1.68 11.11
CA THR A 143 1.08 0.45 11.73
C THR A 143 0.39 -0.78 11.15
N ALA A 144 1.04 -1.94 11.25
CA ALA A 144 0.48 -3.19 10.76
C ALA A 144 -0.87 -3.54 11.43
N GLU A 145 -1.01 -3.25 12.73
CA GLU A 145 -2.23 -3.44 13.50
C GLU A 145 -3.38 -2.58 12.98
N ASN A 146 -3.12 -1.29 12.83
CA ASN A 146 -4.14 -0.33 12.40
C ASN A 146 -4.58 -0.58 10.96
N ILE A 147 -3.63 -0.91 10.07
CA ILE A 147 -3.93 -1.28 8.68
C ILE A 147 -4.80 -2.54 8.66
N ALA A 148 -4.39 -3.59 9.37
CA ALA A 148 -5.15 -4.85 9.43
C ALA A 148 -6.56 -4.62 9.99
N HIS A 149 -6.71 -3.87 11.08
CA HIS A 149 -8.00 -3.56 11.68
C HIS A 149 -8.94 -2.80 10.74
N LYS A 150 -8.44 -1.73 10.10
CA LYS A 150 -9.22 -0.94 9.13
C LYS A 150 -9.75 -1.80 7.98
N VAL A 151 -8.89 -2.64 7.44
CA VAL A 151 -9.21 -3.47 6.27
C VAL A 151 -10.17 -4.59 6.65
N LEU A 152 -9.99 -5.20 7.82
CA LEU A 152 -10.88 -6.21 8.38
C LEU A 152 -12.30 -5.68 8.60
N ASP A 153 -12.43 -4.52 9.23
CA ASP A 153 -13.73 -3.86 9.46
C ASP A 153 -14.46 -3.58 8.13
N ALA A 154 -13.71 -3.17 7.14
CA ALA A 154 -14.24 -2.95 5.80
C ALA A 154 -14.72 -4.22 5.11
N HIS A 155 -13.99 -5.31 5.26
CA HIS A 155 -14.32 -6.61 4.70
C HIS A 155 -15.57 -7.19 5.38
N SER A 156 -15.63 -7.13 6.71
CA SER A 156 -16.74 -7.66 7.51
C SER A 156 -18.07 -6.93 7.25
N LYS A 157 -18.05 -5.62 7.04
CA LYS A 157 -19.26 -4.82 6.72
C LYS A 157 -19.86 -5.12 5.35
N ARG A 158 -19.15 -5.81 4.48
CA ARG A 158 -19.63 -6.20 3.16
C ARG A 158 -20.21 -7.63 3.14
N ALA A 159 -19.80 -8.47 4.08
CA ALA A 159 -20.32 -9.83 4.21
C ALA A 159 -21.75 -9.88 4.84
N ARG A 160 -22.25 -8.72 5.25
CA ARG A 160 -23.63 -8.53 5.76
C ARG A 160 -24.50 -7.88 4.69
#